data_33407733b1d74500deea555108ba2cab
#
_entry.id   33407733b1d74500deea555108ba2cab
#
_cell.length_a   1.000
_cell.length_b   1.000
_cell.length_c   1.000
_cell.angle_alpha   90.00
_cell.angle_beta   90.00
_cell.angle_gamma   90.00
#
_symmetry.space_group_name_H-M   'P 1'
#
loop_
_entity.id
_entity.type
_entity.pdbx_description
1 polymer ?
#
loop_
_entity_poly.entity_id
_entity_poly.type
_entity_poly.pdbx_seq_one_letter_code
_entity_poly.pdbx_strand_id
1 'polypeptide(L)'
;LESELETIRSKIIRLGAINLAAPDEIAEERKRKDELDKQNEDLEEALEKLNKAISQIDKETKEKFIESFDAVNKRLKSIFPIMFGGGNAELSLTDNSYLNAGVKLMARPPGKKNSSLSQLSGGEKAMTALALVFALFELNPAPFCLLDEVDAPLDDLNTSRFINMVEEMSKKIQFIFITHNKVSMEKSAHLRGGTMQEAGVSRGVSGD
;
A
#
# COMPACT_ATOMS: atom_id res chain seq x y z
N LEU A 1 -21.26 -64.61 -59.14
CA LEU A 1 -22.09 -63.37 -59.05
C LEU A 1 -23.30 -63.52 -58.09
N GLU A 2 -24.16 -64.58 -58.22
CA GLU A 2 -25.33 -64.79 -57.28
C GLU A 2 -24.88 -65.09 -55.85
N SER A 3 -23.86 -65.92 -55.64
CA SER A 3 -23.38 -66.26 -54.31
C SER A 3 -22.68 -65.06 -53.63
N GLU A 4 -22.06 -64.19 -54.37
CA GLU A 4 -21.46 -62.93 -53.89
C GLU A 4 -22.55 -61.92 -53.45
N LEU A 5 -23.64 -61.88 -54.22
CA LEU A 5 -24.81 -61.02 -53.93
C LEU A 5 -25.53 -61.43 -52.63
N GLU A 6 -25.68 -62.72 -52.39
CA GLU A 6 -26.24 -63.26 -51.11
C GLU A 6 -25.33 -62.99 -49.94
N THR A 7 -24.00 -63.10 -50.15
CA THR A 7 -23.01 -62.79 -49.12
C THR A 7 -23.05 -61.32 -48.72
N ILE A 8 -23.17 -60.41 -49.70
CA ILE A 8 -23.28 -58.97 -49.47
C ILE A 8 -24.59 -58.61 -48.78
N ARG A 9 -25.73 -59.21 -49.21
CA ARG A 9 -27.03 -59.02 -48.54
C ARG A 9 -26.98 -59.46 -47.10
N SER A 10 -26.40 -60.62 -46.81
CA SER A 10 -26.26 -61.13 -45.44
C SER A 10 -25.39 -60.20 -44.56
N LYS A 11 -24.34 -59.59 -45.11
CA LYS A 11 -23.53 -58.61 -44.42
C LYS A 11 -24.29 -57.34 -44.15
N ILE A 12 -25.08 -56.83 -45.08
CA ILE A 12 -25.93 -55.63 -44.88
C ILE A 12 -26.99 -55.86 -43.79
N ILE A 13 -27.67 -57.03 -43.78
CA ILE A 13 -28.63 -57.38 -42.77
C ILE A 13 -27.98 -57.47 -41.38
N ARG A 14 -26.77 -57.96 -41.28
CA ARG A 14 -25.98 -58.06 -40.05
C ARG A 14 -25.58 -56.69 -39.46
N LEU A 15 -25.43 -55.68 -40.32
CA LEU A 15 -25.09 -54.31 -39.86
C LEU A 15 -26.21 -53.59 -39.13
N GLY A 16 -27.48 -54.09 -39.28
CA GLY A 16 -28.62 -53.47 -38.63
C GLY A 16 -28.94 -52.06 -39.12
N ALA A 17 -29.57 -51.27 -38.27
CA ALA A 17 -29.87 -49.87 -38.55
C ALA A 17 -28.60 -49.02 -38.45
N ILE A 18 -28.05 -48.66 -39.62
CA ILE A 18 -26.84 -47.82 -39.67
C ILE A 18 -27.27 -46.36 -39.74
N ASN A 19 -26.71 -45.54 -38.87
CA ASN A 19 -26.83 -44.08 -38.99
C ASN A 19 -25.96 -43.58 -40.16
N LEU A 20 -26.58 -43.33 -41.33
CA LEU A 20 -25.86 -42.82 -42.50
C LEU A 20 -25.34 -41.39 -42.35
N ALA A 21 -25.89 -40.64 -41.38
CA ALA A 21 -25.41 -39.29 -41.05
C ALA A 21 -24.18 -39.27 -40.12
N ALA A 22 -23.86 -40.42 -39.47
CA ALA A 22 -22.78 -40.52 -38.52
C ALA A 22 -21.40 -40.07 -39.04
N PRO A 23 -21.01 -40.34 -40.31
CA PRO A 23 -19.74 -39.84 -40.85
C PRO A 23 -19.68 -38.32 -40.94
N ASP A 24 -20.78 -37.68 -41.32
CA ASP A 24 -20.87 -36.20 -41.42
C ASP A 24 -20.89 -35.55 -40.05
N GLU A 25 -21.70 -36.11 -39.11
CA GLU A 25 -21.73 -35.67 -37.71
C GLU A 25 -20.33 -35.79 -37.05
N ILE A 26 -19.61 -36.91 -37.30
CA ILE A 26 -18.24 -37.07 -36.78
C ILE A 26 -17.27 -36.03 -37.38
N ALA A 27 -17.44 -35.71 -38.65
CA ALA A 27 -16.60 -34.74 -39.31
C ALA A 27 -16.81 -33.32 -38.72
N GLU A 28 -18.06 -32.93 -38.46
CA GLU A 28 -18.39 -31.67 -37.82
C GLU A 28 -17.89 -31.60 -36.36
N GLU A 29 -18.11 -32.66 -35.60
CA GLU A 29 -17.64 -32.72 -34.21
C GLU A 29 -16.07 -32.72 -34.10
N ARG A 30 -15.39 -33.35 -35.06
CA ARG A 30 -13.94 -33.28 -35.13
C ARG A 30 -13.45 -31.86 -35.42
N LYS A 31 -14.07 -31.17 -36.36
CA LYS A 31 -13.72 -29.78 -36.67
C LYS A 31 -13.94 -28.89 -35.47
N ARG A 32 -15.08 -29.04 -34.77
CA ARG A 32 -15.37 -28.32 -33.56
C ARG A 32 -14.37 -28.63 -32.45
N LYS A 33 -13.98 -29.90 -32.30
CA LYS A 33 -12.96 -30.29 -31.32
C LYS A 33 -11.63 -29.62 -31.63
N ASP A 34 -11.18 -29.64 -32.90
CA ASP A 34 -9.90 -29.03 -33.30
C ASP A 34 -9.88 -27.50 -33.02
N GLU A 35 -11.02 -26.82 -33.26
CA GLU A 35 -11.18 -25.40 -32.94
C GLU A 35 -11.10 -25.15 -31.42
N LEU A 36 -11.76 -25.99 -30.60
CA LEU A 36 -11.71 -25.90 -29.14
C LEU A 36 -10.32 -26.24 -28.58
N ASP A 37 -9.68 -27.27 -29.12
CA ASP A 37 -8.31 -27.64 -28.71
C ASP A 37 -7.33 -26.48 -28.95
N LYS A 38 -7.44 -25.81 -30.11
CA LYS A 38 -6.65 -24.62 -30.40
C LYS A 38 -6.92 -23.45 -29.46
N GLN A 39 -8.21 -23.18 -29.18
CA GLN A 39 -8.57 -22.13 -28.20
C GLN A 39 -8.05 -22.45 -26.81
N ASN A 40 -8.07 -23.73 -26.41
CA ASN A 40 -7.53 -24.15 -25.13
C ASN A 40 -6.02 -23.93 -25.05
N GLU A 41 -5.28 -24.29 -26.12
CA GLU A 41 -3.82 -24.06 -26.21
C GLU A 41 -3.48 -22.56 -26.12
N ASP A 42 -4.21 -21.71 -26.86
CA ASP A 42 -4.04 -20.25 -26.81
C ASP A 42 -4.31 -19.69 -25.39
N LEU A 43 -5.33 -20.22 -24.68
CA LEU A 43 -5.66 -19.82 -23.31
C LEU A 43 -4.61 -20.30 -22.30
N GLU A 44 -4.10 -21.51 -22.44
CA GLU A 44 -3.05 -22.05 -21.56
C GLU A 44 -1.75 -21.23 -21.72
N GLU A 45 -1.39 -20.86 -22.95
CA GLU A 45 -0.23 -19.99 -23.20
C GLU A 45 -0.42 -18.59 -22.58
N ALA A 46 -1.63 -18.02 -22.72
CA ALA A 46 -1.97 -16.74 -22.12
C ALA A 46 -1.89 -16.79 -20.58
N LEU A 47 -2.41 -17.85 -19.96
CA LEU A 47 -2.33 -18.08 -18.51
C LEU A 47 -0.88 -18.21 -18.02
N GLU A 48 -0.05 -18.92 -18.75
CA GLU A 48 1.37 -19.04 -18.41
C GLU A 48 2.09 -17.67 -18.45
N LYS A 49 1.82 -16.86 -19.48
CA LYS A 49 2.37 -15.50 -19.60
C LYS A 49 1.91 -14.60 -18.43
N LEU A 50 0.63 -14.67 -18.08
CA LEU A 50 0.07 -13.92 -16.95
C LEU A 50 0.71 -14.35 -15.61
N ASN A 51 0.84 -15.64 -15.36
CA ASN A 51 1.46 -16.15 -14.14
C ASN A 51 2.93 -15.72 -14.02
N LYS A 52 3.68 -15.73 -15.12
CA LYS A 52 5.05 -15.22 -15.16
C LYS A 52 5.10 -13.71 -14.84
N ALA A 53 4.18 -12.92 -15.41
CA ALA A 53 4.10 -11.49 -15.16
C ALA A 53 3.76 -11.19 -13.69
N ILE A 54 2.78 -11.91 -13.10
CA ILE A 54 2.41 -11.77 -11.69
C ILE A 54 3.62 -12.10 -10.79
N SER A 55 4.29 -13.23 -11.03
CA SER A 55 5.46 -13.62 -10.25
C SER A 55 6.60 -12.60 -10.30
N GLN A 56 6.78 -11.96 -11.45
CA GLN A 56 7.77 -10.90 -11.62
C GLN A 56 7.40 -9.64 -10.83
N ILE A 57 6.12 -9.22 -10.92
CA ILE A 57 5.60 -8.06 -10.17
C ILE A 57 5.70 -8.30 -8.66
N ASP A 58 5.32 -9.49 -8.20
CA ASP A 58 5.40 -9.86 -6.78
C ASP A 58 6.84 -9.78 -6.26
N LYS A 59 7.80 -10.27 -7.05
CA LYS A 59 9.22 -10.20 -6.70
C LYS A 59 9.71 -8.76 -6.59
N GLU A 60 9.45 -7.94 -7.61
CA GLU A 60 9.87 -6.53 -7.62
C GLU A 60 9.20 -5.72 -6.52
N THR A 61 7.91 -5.97 -6.26
CA THR A 61 7.16 -5.32 -5.18
C THR A 61 7.74 -5.67 -3.82
N LYS A 62 8.06 -6.96 -3.60
CA LYS A 62 8.69 -7.42 -2.36
C LYS A 62 10.05 -6.77 -2.13
N GLU A 63 10.89 -6.71 -3.16
CA GLU A 63 12.23 -6.10 -3.06
C GLU A 63 12.12 -4.61 -2.69
N LYS A 64 11.27 -3.84 -3.40
CA LYS A 64 11.02 -2.42 -3.12
C LYS A 64 10.40 -2.19 -1.74
N PHE A 65 9.48 -3.07 -1.32
CA PHE A 65 8.88 -2.97 0.00
C PHE A 65 9.93 -3.14 1.11
N ILE A 66 10.79 -4.17 1.02
CA ILE A 66 11.85 -4.43 2.01
C ILE A 66 12.80 -3.22 2.09
N GLU A 67 13.27 -2.72 0.95
CA GLU A 67 14.15 -1.57 0.90
C GLU A 67 13.53 -0.33 1.58
N SER A 68 12.29 -0.02 1.23
CA SER A 68 11.55 1.11 1.80
C SER A 68 11.29 0.91 3.30
N PHE A 69 10.88 -0.29 3.71
CA PHE A 69 10.62 -0.64 5.10
C PHE A 69 11.86 -0.46 5.98
N ASP A 70 12.99 -1.00 5.54
CA ASP A 70 14.25 -0.91 6.27
C ASP A 70 14.74 0.54 6.36
N ALA A 71 14.60 1.29 5.27
CA ALA A 71 14.97 2.70 5.24
C ALA A 71 14.11 3.54 6.19
N VAL A 72 12.75 3.38 6.17
CA VAL A 72 11.85 4.06 7.12
C VAL A 72 12.18 3.66 8.56
N ASN A 73 12.38 2.37 8.81
CA ASN A 73 12.67 1.86 10.16
C ASN A 73 13.98 2.43 10.72
N LYS A 74 15.02 2.51 9.87
CA LYS A 74 16.30 3.13 10.24
C LYS A 74 16.12 4.61 10.59
N ARG A 75 15.33 5.36 9.80
CA ARG A 75 15.07 6.78 10.04
C ARG A 75 14.20 6.98 11.29
N LEU A 76 13.17 6.19 11.49
CA LEU A 76 12.34 6.24 12.69
C LEU A 76 13.19 6.03 13.96
N LYS A 77 14.10 5.05 13.94
CA LYS A 77 15.03 4.80 15.05
C LYS A 77 15.95 5.98 15.36
N SER A 78 16.27 6.82 14.39
CA SER A 78 17.08 8.03 14.60
C SER A 78 16.27 9.25 15.02
N ILE A 79 15.08 9.45 14.45
CA ILE A 79 14.22 10.62 14.71
C ILE A 79 13.53 10.52 16.08
N PHE A 80 13.04 9.34 16.44
CA PHE A 80 12.27 9.14 17.66
C PHE A 80 13.00 9.59 18.93
N PRO A 81 14.28 9.22 19.17
CA PRO A 81 15.02 9.69 20.33
C PRO A 81 15.21 11.21 20.36
N ILE A 82 15.32 11.86 19.22
CA ILE A 82 15.47 13.32 19.11
C ILE A 82 14.15 13.99 19.57
N MET A 83 13.01 13.50 19.06
CA MET A 83 11.71 14.05 19.39
C MET A 83 11.28 13.79 20.84
N PHE A 84 11.62 12.64 21.42
CA PHE A 84 11.23 12.30 22.79
C PHE A 84 12.30 12.62 23.85
N GLY A 85 13.51 12.98 23.44
CA GLY A 85 14.65 13.13 24.36
C GLY A 85 15.16 11.78 24.87
N GLY A 86 15.02 10.72 24.09
CA GLY A 86 15.43 9.35 24.38
C GLY A 86 14.36 8.32 23.98
N GLY A 87 14.52 7.10 24.43
CA GLY A 87 13.63 5.98 24.06
C GLY A 87 13.95 5.39 22.68
N ASN A 88 13.08 4.55 22.20
CA ASN A 88 13.22 3.95 20.88
C ASN A 88 11.86 3.67 20.22
N ALA A 89 11.82 3.68 18.90
CA ALA A 89 10.70 3.20 18.11
C ALA A 89 11.17 2.34 16.96
N GLU A 90 10.35 1.37 16.57
CA GLU A 90 10.65 0.49 15.45
C GLU A 90 9.40 -0.01 14.76
N LEU A 91 9.55 -0.32 13.47
CA LEU A 91 8.55 -1.03 12.69
C LEU A 91 8.83 -2.51 12.72
N SER A 92 7.81 -3.32 12.84
CA SER A 92 7.86 -4.78 12.72
C SER A 92 6.74 -5.28 11.82
N LEU A 93 6.97 -6.39 11.16
CA LEU A 93 5.95 -7.05 10.36
C LEU A 93 5.11 -7.97 11.25
N THR A 94 3.82 -8.10 10.93
CA THR A 94 2.89 -9.01 11.64
C THR A 94 3.01 -10.45 11.20
N ASP A 95 3.58 -10.69 10.02
CA ASP A 95 3.74 -12.00 9.41
C ASP A 95 5.06 -12.06 8.62
N ASN A 96 5.52 -13.26 8.30
CA ASN A 96 6.72 -13.52 7.48
C ASN A 96 6.49 -13.31 5.97
N SER A 97 5.25 -13.17 5.54
CA SER A 97 4.89 -12.91 4.15
C SER A 97 4.89 -11.40 3.87
N TYR A 98 5.95 -10.87 3.28
CA TYR A 98 6.11 -9.43 3.02
C TYR A 98 4.96 -8.78 2.23
N LEU A 99 4.32 -9.51 1.32
CA LEU A 99 3.22 -8.98 0.49
C LEU A 99 1.89 -8.90 1.23
N ASN A 100 1.69 -9.75 2.24
CA ASN A 100 0.44 -9.85 3.00
C ASN A 100 0.59 -9.39 4.46
N ALA A 101 1.82 -9.12 4.91
CA ALA A 101 2.08 -8.71 6.28
C ALA A 101 1.57 -7.30 6.54
N GLY A 102 0.92 -7.11 7.69
CA GLY A 102 0.68 -5.79 8.24
C GLY A 102 1.96 -5.21 8.84
N VAL A 103 2.05 -3.88 8.91
CA VAL A 103 3.13 -3.17 9.58
C VAL A 103 2.67 -2.75 10.99
N LYS A 104 3.42 -3.16 12.00
CA LYS A 104 3.17 -2.79 13.40
C LYS A 104 4.23 -1.80 13.84
N LEU A 105 3.79 -0.66 14.37
CA LEU A 105 4.64 0.33 15.00
C LEU A 105 4.76 0.03 16.49
N MET A 106 5.99 -0.09 16.95
CA MET A 106 6.32 -0.21 18.38
C MET A 106 7.08 1.04 18.80
N ALA A 107 6.69 1.64 19.91
CA ALA A 107 7.30 2.85 20.45
C ALA A 107 7.47 2.76 21.95
N ARG A 108 8.65 3.09 22.44
CA ARG A 108 9.02 3.09 23.86
C ARG A 108 9.61 4.44 24.23
N PRO A 109 8.77 5.38 24.70
CA PRO A 109 9.24 6.64 25.27
C PRO A 109 10.18 6.43 26.47
N PRO A 110 11.00 7.43 26.83
CA PRO A 110 11.86 7.37 28.01
C PRO A 110 11.07 7.04 29.28
N GLY A 111 11.61 6.16 30.12
CA GLY A 111 11.01 5.78 31.40
C GLY A 111 9.89 4.73 31.31
N LYS A 112 9.45 4.32 30.12
CA LYS A 112 8.44 3.27 29.94
C LYS A 112 9.07 1.92 29.57
N LYS A 113 8.54 0.84 30.17
CA LYS A 113 8.99 -0.51 29.91
C LYS A 113 8.29 -1.18 28.73
N ASN A 114 7.04 -0.77 28.44
CA ASN A 114 6.20 -1.38 27.42
C ASN A 114 6.24 -0.59 26.12
N SER A 115 6.19 -1.28 24.98
CA SER A 115 6.31 -0.73 23.64
C SER A 115 5.01 -0.76 22.82
N SER A 116 3.86 -0.99 23.47
CA SER A 116 2.58 -1.02 22.75
C SER A 116 2.00 0.39 22.61
N LEU A 117 1.58 0.77 21.40
CA LEU A 117 0.91 2.06 21.14
C LEU A 117 -0.35 2.27 21.98
N SER A 118 -1.07 1.19 22.34
CA SER A 118 -2.29 1.27 23.15
C SER A 118 -2.05 1.85 24.55
N GLN A 119 -0.83 1.72 25.06
CA GLN A 119 -0.43 2.17 26.41
C GLN A 119 0.18 3.57 26.43
N LEU A 120 0.32 4.20 25.28
CA LEU A 120 0.81 5.58 25.18
C LEU A 120 -0.32 6.58 25.47
N SER A 121 0.04 7.71 26.07
CA SER A 121 -0.86 8.86 26.21
C SER A 121 -1.23 9.46 24.86
N GLY A 122 -2.24 10.32 24.81
CA GLY A 122 -2.66 10.99 23.58
C GLY A 122 -1.50 11.76 22.92
N GLY A 123 -0.78 12.57 23.68
CA GLY A 123 0.38 13.30 23.19
C GLY A 123 1.53 12.41 22.74
N GLU A 124 1.82 11.31 23.46
CA GLU A 124 2.84 10.35 23.04
C GLU A 124 2.47 9.62 21.74
N LYS A 125 1.18 9.31 21.54
CA LYS A 125 0.69 8.74 20.27
C LYS A 125 0.87 9.73 19.14
N ALA A 126 0.49 11.00 19.32
CA ALA A 126 0.65 12.06 18.33
C ALA A 126 2.13 12.27 17.97
N MET A 127 3.01 12.39 18.96
CA MET A 127 4.46 12.51 18.74
C MET A 127 5.05 11.30 18.02
N THR A 128 4.58 10.09 18.34
CA THR A 128 5.04 8.86 17.65
C THR A 128 4.58 8.83 16.19
N ALA A 129 3.35 9.25 15.93
CA ALA A 129 2.83 9.37 14.56
C ALA A 129 3.62 10.42 13.76
N LEU A 130 3.90 11.58 14.36
CA LEU A 130 4.73 12.63 13.74
C LEU A 130 6.16 12.14 13.44
N ALA A 131 6.77 11.39 14.37
CA ALA A 131 8.09 10.79 14.13
C ALA A 131 8.10 9.85 12.92
N LEU A 132 7.03 9.05 12.76
CA LEU A 132 6.87 8.18 11.58
C LEU A 132 6.68 8.99 10.30
N VAL A 133 5.83 10.02 10.33
CA VAL A 133 5.60 10.92 9.18
C VAL A 133 6.90 11.59 8.75
N PHE A 134 7.69 12.10 9.69
CA PHE A 134 8.97 12.70 9.39
C PHE A 134 9.99 11.70 8.85
N ALA A 135 9.99 10.47 9.34
CA ALA A 135 10.82 9.40 8.78
C ALA A 135 10.46 9.09 7.32
N LEU A 136 9.17 9.12 6.97
CA LEU A 136 8.68 8.94 5.60
C LEU A 136 9.06 10.13 4.70
N PHE A 137 8.91 11.37 5.18
CA PHE A 137 9.27 12.57 4.42
C PHE A 137 10.77 12.66 4.12
N GLU A 138 11.61 12.17 5.00
CA GLU A 138 13.06 12.19 4.77
C GLU A 138 13.49 11.26 3.63
N LEU A 139 12.72 10.17 3.41
CA LEU A 139 12.95 9.24 2.30
C LEU A 139 12.36 9.70 0.98
N ASN A 140 11.18 10.30 1.04
CA ASN A 140 10.48 10.79 -0.14
C ASN A 140 9.96 12.22 0.15
N PRO A 141 10.83 13.23 0.06
CA PRO A 141 10.48 14.59 0.41
C PRO A 141 9.39 15.14 -0.51
N ALA A 142 8.26 15.53 0.10
CA ALA A 142 7.23 16.28 -0.59
C ALA A 142 7.68 17.76 -0.72
N PRO A 143 7.23 18.50 -1.74
CA PRO A 143 7.58 19.90 -1.90
C PRO A 143 7.04 20.78 -0.77
N PHE A 144 5.94 20.42 -0.16
CA PHE A 144 5.36 21.08 1.02
C PHE A 144 4.60 20.06 1.89
N CYS A 145 4.42 20.43 3.15
CA CYS A 145 3.66 19.65 4.14
C CYS A 145 2.67 20.56 4.85
N LEU A 146 1.39 20.18 4.86
CA LEU A 146 0.33 20.86 5.60
C LEU A 146 0.00 20.08 6.88
N LEU A 147 0.13 20.71 8.03
CA LEU A 147 -0.16 20.14 9.35
C LEU A 147 -1.29 20.96 10.00
N ASP A 148 -2.36 20.29 10.38
CA ASP A 148 -3.53 20.93 10.97
C ASP A 148 -3.68 20.49 12.43
N GLU A 149 -3.49 21.43 13.38
CA GLU A 149 -3.62 21.27 14.83
C GLU A 149 -2.88 20.04 15.42
N VAL A 150 -1.78 19.62 14.81
CA VAL A 150 -1.04 18.40 15.22
C VAL A 150 -0.35 18.54 16.59
N ASP A 151 -0.15 19.77 17.03
CA ASP A 151 0.44 20.13 18.34
C ASP A 151 -0.60 20.27 19.46
N ALA A 152 -1.90 20.25 19.14
CA ALA A 152 -2.96 20.38 20.14
C ALA A 152 -2.89 19.34 21.31
N PRO A 153 -2.54 18.06 21.10
CA PRO A 153 -2.43 17.08 22.19
C PRO A 153 -1.06 17.10 22.89
N LEU A 154 -0.13 17.99 22.50
CA LEU A 154 1.22 18.06 23.01
C LEU A 154 1.31 19.05 24.21
N ASP A 155 2.14 18.71 25.17
CA ASP A 155 2.57 19.66 26.19
C ASP A 155 3.66 20.61 25.65
N ASP A 156 3.98 21.67 26.37
CA ASP A 156 4.92 22.70 25.93
C ASP A 156 6.32 22.15 25.60
N LEU A 157 6.78 21.14 26.36
CA LEU A 157 8.06 20.51 26.12
C LEU A 157 8.08 19.70 24.80
N ASN A 158 7.03 18.91 24.59
CA ASN A 158 6.90 18.12 23.37
C ASN A 158 6.60 19.01 22.16
N THR A 159 5.81 20.08 22.33
CA THR A 159 5.62 21.11 21.29
C THR A 159 6.94 21.74 20.89
N SER A 160 7.79 22.14 21.86
CA SER A 160 9.11 22.71 21.56
C SER A 160 10.00 21.74 20.78
N ARG A 161 9.99 20.44 21.11
CA ARG A 161 10.74 19.41 20.41
C ARG A 161 10.22 19.18 19.00
N PHE A 162 8.90 19.15 18.85
CA PHE A 162 8.23 19.04 17.55
C PHE A 162 8.62 20.20 16.64
N ILE A 163 8.51 21.45 17.11
CA ILE A 163 8.85 22.63 16.32
C ILE A 163 10.34 22.68 15.96
N ASN A 164 11.25 22.29 16.85
CA ASN A 164 12.67 22.19 16.53
C ASN A 164 12.93 21.18 15.38
N MET A 165 12.20 20.07 15.35
CA MET A 165 12.28 19.11 14.25
C MET A 165 11.72 19.70 12.96
N VAL A 166 10.56 20.39 13.02
CA VAL A 166 10.00 21.10 11.86
C VAL A 166 10.97 22.14 11.33
N GLU A 167 11.60 22.92 12.20
CA GLU A 167 12.62 23.93 11.82
C GLU A 167 13.82 23.29 11.10
N GLU A 168 14.29 22.15 11.57
CA GLU A 168 15.39 21.45 10.90
C GLU A 168 14.97 20.92 9.53
N MET A 169 13.80 20.34 9.41
CA MET A 169 13.28 19.81 8.16
C MET A 169 12.86 20.92 7.18
N SER A 170 12.50 22.10 7.68
CA SER A 170 12.09 23.26 6.86
C SER A 170 13.20 23.76 5.91
N LYS A 171 14.44 23.39 6.18
CA LYS A 171 15.57 23.64 5.27
C LYS A 171 15.43 22.91 3.92
N LYS A 172 14.59 21.86 3.87
CA LYS A 172 14.40 21.02 2.69
C LYS A 172 12.94 21.00 2.20
N ILE A 173 11.98 21.20 3.10
CA ILE A 173 10.54 21.04 2.86
C ILE A 173 9.83 22.27 3.39
N GLN A 174 8.89 22.85 2.61
CA GLN A 174 8.05 23.94 3.11
C GLN A 174 6.96 23.37 4.02
N PHE A 175 6.90 23.86 5.27
CA PHE A 175 5.84 23.52 6.21
C PHE A 175 4.81 24.66 6.30
N ILE A 176 3.54 24.27 6.23
CA ILE A 176 2.39 25.12 6.53
C ILE A 176 1.66 24.44 7.67
N PHE A 177 1.52 25.11 8.81
CA PHE A 177 0.81 24.51 9.92
C PHE A 177 -0.23 25.47 10.51
N ILE A 178 -1.36 24.92 10.87
CA ILE A 178 -2.46 25.59 11.56
C ILE A 178 -2.32 25.22 13.03
N THR A 179 -2.28 26.21 13.92
CA THR A 179 -2.10 25.99 15.35
C THR A 179 -2.74 27.10 16.18
N HIS A 180 -3.10 26.76 17.41
CA HIS A 180 -3.48 27.68 18.48
C HIS A 180 -2.42 27.77 19.56
N ASN A 181 -1.31 27.02 19.45
CA ASN A 181 -0.28 26.96 20.46
C ASN A 181 0.71 28.12 20.29
N LYS A 182 0.92 28.88 21.37
CA LYS A 182 1.80 30.05 21.37
C LYS A 182 3.26 29.69 21.04
N VAL A 183 3.75 28.55 21.57
CA VAL A 183 5.13 28.08 21.33
C VAL A 183 5.36 27.82 19.84
N SER A 184 4.37 27.24 19.15
CA SER A 184 4.42 27.00 17.73
C SER A 184 4.38 28.30 16.93
N MET A 185 3.56 29.26 17.35
CA MET A 185 3.44 30.56 16.67
C MET A 185 4.73 31.38 16.79
N GLU A 186 5.35 31.45 17.98
CA GLU A 186 6.56 32.24 18.25
C GLU A 186 7.76 31.79 17.40
N LYS A 187 7.82 30.53 17.03
CA LYS A 187 8.91 29.96 16.22
C LYS A 187 8.63 29.94 14.73
N SER A 188 7.46 30.38 14.27
CA SER A 188 7.14 30.42 12.85
C SER A 188 7.79 31.63 12.17
N ALA A 189 8.40 31.41 10.97
CA ALA A 189 9.02 32.48 10.19
C ALA A 189 7.98 33.48 9.63
N HIS A 190 6.77 33.00 9.36
CA HIS A 190 5.67 33.84 8.85
C HIS A 190 4.38 33.44 9.57
N LEU A 191 3.74 34.42 10.20
CA LEU A 191 2.47 34.22 10.92
C LEU A 191 1.32 34.84 10.15
N ARG A 192 0.24 34.08 9.95
CA ARG A 192 -1.01 34.59 9.37
C ARG A 192 -2.17 34.21 10.28
N GLY A 193 -2.97 35.18 10.68
CA GLY A 193 -4.16 34.96 11.51
C GLY A 193 -5.43 35.19 10.69
N GLY A 194 -6.47 34.44 11.03
CA GLY A 194 -7.84 34.69 10.60
C GLY A 194 -8.63 35.35 11.74
N THR A 195 -9.29 36.47 11.52
CA THR A 195 -10.19 37.08 12.47
C THR A 195 -11.56 37.31 11.86
N MET A 196 -12.60 37.21 12.66
CA MET A 196 -13.97 37.53 12.29
C MET A 196 -14.40 38.80 13.03
N GLN A 197 -14.46 39.92 12.32
CA GLN A 197 -14.98 41.17 12.86
C GLN A 197 -16.50 41.28 12.71
N GLU A 198 -17.04 40.61 11.69
CA GLU A 198 -18.47 40.50 11.42
C GLU A 198 -18.88 39.07 11.33
N ALA A 199 -20.08 38.69 11.77
CA ALA A 199 -20.55 37.31 11.74
C ALA A 199 -20.55 36.77 10.28
N GLY A 200 -19.78 35.71 10.04
CA GLY A 200 -19.67 35.03 8.75
C GLY A 200 -18.65 35.65 7.78
N VAL A 201 -17.90 36.70 8.16
CA VAL A 201 -16.87 37.31 7.31
C VAL A 201 -15.49 37.16 7.95
N SER A 202 -14.63 36.29 7.37
CA SER A 202 -13.25 36.12 7.81
C SER A 202 -12.32 37.15 7.15
N ARG A 203 -11.44 37.77 7.95
CA ARG A 203 -10.38 38.65 7.49
C ARG A 203 -9.02 38.04 7.80
N GLY A 204 -8.14 37.97 6.82
CA GLY A 204 -6.74 37.55 7.03
C GLY A 204 -5.92 38.72 7.61
N VAL A 205 -5.14 38.44 8.65
CA VAL A 205 -4.16 39.35 9.25
C VAL A 205 -2.78 38.71 9.10
N SER A 206 -1.81 39.42 8.55
CA SER A 206 -0.40 39.00 8.51
C SER A 206 0.38 39.74 9.58
N GLY A 207 1.19 39.02 10.41
CA GLY A 207 2.25 39.58 11.21
C GLY A 207 3.60 39.30 10.53
N ASP A 208 4.39 40.30 10.34
CA ASP A 208 5.80 40.20 9.95
C ASP A 208 6.66 40.03 11.18
#